data_2d5a9baf321cdaba4d612b64c9636c88
#
_entry.id   2d5a9baf321cdaba4d612b64c9636c88
#
_cell.length_a   1.000
_cell.length_b   1.000
_cell.length_c   1.000
_cell.angle_alpha   90.00
_cell.angle_beta   90.00
_cell.angle_gamma   90.00
#
_symmetry.space_group_name_H-M   'P 1'
#
loop_
_entity.id
_entity.type
_entity.pdbx_description
1 polymer ?
#
loop_
_entity_poly.entity_id
_entity_poly.type
_entity_poly.pdbx_seq_one_letter_code
_entity_poly.pdbx_strand_id
1 'polypeptide(L)'
;MIAFFPELYEDELAYSWFSRYYTKSGYLSLRYALDDLYVKRYVNPDTEFVNELRPEVKELVIKHCGMENLILGHTMFSSYGRFLPDAKKQEAYRALLDMNGNFNNLLAIPKNRRGTGRTLRYCPLCVKEDRKAYGETYWHRIHQIQGIQICGRHGCYLAESDVSMERKAAPGLWNAESVIPEKLEVRMCEEEKEATLAGYACRIFEGRMPFKSRVSVAEFLKYRLKRPYGSASGVSLCLERLYQDYREFYGNKNVMTETKMQKILLGKRWNFYDICQLSMFAGIPVEELAAIPDSIADEIKEPVFMQVSEELGLDYELVRSVGEAVLRRYEARERVQRRKRTFAWEKMDEELLPKVRETIALLQGDGMTRPQRVT
;
A
#
# COMPACT_ATOMS: atom_id res chain seq x y z
N MET A 1 16.65 29.47 -5.25
CA MET A 1 15.22 29.90 -5.23
C MET A 1 14.54 29.30 -6.47
N ILE A 2 13.54 28.43 -6.30
CA ILE A 2 12.80 27.83 -7.41
C ILE A 2 11.87 28.92 -7.96
N ALA A 3 12.12 29.37 -9.17
CA ALA A 3 11.37 30.48 -9.78
C ALA A 3 10.05 30.02 -10.43
N PHE A 4 9.96 28.74 -10.78
CA PHE A 4 8.80 28.13 -11.45
C PHE A 4 8.61 26.72 -10.95
N PHE A 5 7.36 26.32 -10.74
CA PHE A 5 6.97 24.93 -10.48
C PHE A 5 5.70 24.63 -11.27
N PRO A 6 5.61 23.49 -12.02
CA PRO A 6 4.44 23.21 -12.83
C PRO A 6 3.22 22.94 -11.95
N GLU A 7 2.02 23.19 -12.48
CA GLU A 7 0.79 22.77 -11.82
C GLU A 7 0.71 21.25 -11.70
N LEU A 8 0.13 20.78 -10.61
CA LEU A 8 -0.07 19.37 -10.34
C LEU A 8 -1.39 18.92 -10.99
N TYR A 9 -1.33 17.86 -11.79
CA TYR A 9 -2.51 17.31 -12.47
C TYR A 9 -3.26 16.31 -11.58
N GLU A 10 -4.51 16.07 -11.91
CA GLU A 10 -5.34 15.08 -11.20
C GLU A 10 -4.75 13.66 -11.35
N ASP A 11 -4.72 12.89 -10.27
CA ASP A 11 -4.14 11.53 -10.21
C ASP A 11 -2.67 11.43 -10.69
N GLU A 12 -1.96 12.56 -10.80
CA GLU A 12 -0.55 12.56 -11.18
C GLU A 12 0.32 12.02 -10.04
N LEU A 13 1.26 11.11 -10.34
CA LEU A 13 2.30 10.73 -9.39
C LEU A 13 3.18 11.93 -9.02
N ALA A 14 3.54 12.08 -7.75
CA ALA A 14 4.52 13.08 -7.31
C ALA A 14 5.85 12.98 -8.10
N TYR A 15 6.27 11.74 -8.41
CA TYR A 15 7.41 11.49 -9.30
C TYR A 15 7.24 12.14 -10.68
N SER A 16 6.03 12.04 -11.28
CA SER A 16 5.70 12.67 -12.56
C SER A 16 5.80 14.19 -12.47
N TRP A 17 5.23 14.77 -11.41
CA TRP A 17 5.26 16.21 -11.16
C TRP A 17 6.68 16.75 -11.07
N PHE A 18 7.58 16.05 -10.34
CA PHE A 18 8.98 16.41 -10.25
C PHE A 18 9.75 16.18 -11.55
N SER A 19 9.39 15.18 -12.35
CA SER A 19 10.01 14.97 -13.67
C SER A 19 9.59 16.05 -14.68
N ARG A 20 8.35 16.54 -14.61
CA ARG A 20 7.92 17.72 -15.39
C ARG A 20 8.62 18.99 -14.95
N TYR A 21 8.85 19.19 -13.64
CA TYR A 21 9.69 20.27 -13.15
C TYR A 21 11.09 20.23 -13.77
N TYR A 22 11.77 19.07 -13.73
CA TYR A 22 13.10 18.92 -14.34
C TYR A 22 13.08 19.25 -15.83
N THR A 23 12.17 18.72 -16.59
CA THR A 23 12.07 18.97 -18.04
C THR A 23 11.84 20.46 -18.35
N LYS A 24 10.98 21.11 -17.58
CA LYS A 24 10.63 22.55 -17.80
C LYS A 24 11.64 23.53 -17.20
N SER A 25 12.50 23.08 -16.28
CA SER A 25 13.54 23.93 -15.69
C SER A 25 14.65 24.32 -16.66
N GLY A 26 14.82 23.56 -17.76
CA GLY A 26 15.89 23.76 -18.72
C GLY A 26 17.29 23.38 -18.18
N TYR A 27 17.38 22.66 -17.08
CA TYR A 27 18.65 22.21 -16.52
C TYR A 27 19.35 21.21 -17.46
N LEU A 28 20.63 21.48 -17.74
CA LEU A 28 21.46 20.58 -18.57
C LEU A 28 21.83 19.27 -17.88
N SER A 29 21.67 19.20 -16.57
CA SER A 29 21.97 18.01 -15.78
C SER A 29 20.89 17.75 -14.75
N LEU A 30 20.48 16.48 -14.66
CA LEU A 30 19.56 15.98 -13.64
C LEU A 30 20.00 16.39 -12.21
N ARG A 31 21.30 16.44 -11.98
CA ARG A 31 21.86 16.77 -10.66
C ARG A 31 21.32 18.10 -10.11
N TYR A 32 21.20 19.13 -10.94
CA TYR A 32 20.68 20.42 -10.50
C TYR A 32 19.23 20.32 -10.03
N ALA A 33 18.39 19.58 -10.75
CA ALA A 33 17.02 19.35 -10.32
C ALA A 33 16.95 18.53 -9.01
N LEU A 34 17.81 17.51 -8.84
CA LEU A 34 17.86 16.73 -7.59
C LEU A 34 18.36 17.57 -6.41
N ASP A 35 19.35 18.44 -6.64
CA ASP A 35 19.87 19.35 -5.63
C ASP A 35 18.84 20.43 -5.24
N ASP A 36 17.94 20.83 -6.15
CA ASP A 36 16.82 21.72 -5.82
C ASP A 36 15.72 21.02 -5.02
N LEU A 37 15.37 19.79 -5.41
CA LEU A 37 14.20 19.09 -4.87
C LEU A 37 14.48 18.44 -3.51
N TYR A 38 15.63 17.80 -3.33
CA TYR A 38 15.86 16.88 -2.23
C TYR A 38 16.96 17.34 -1.27
N VAL A 39 16.80 16.97 0.02
CA VAL A 39 17.81 17.23 1.06
C VAL A 39 19.08 16.45 0.79
N LYS A 40 18.96 15.18 0.38
CA LYS A 40 20.10 14.31 0.12
C LYS A 40 20.66 14.54 -1.28
N ARG A 41 21.96 14.79 -1.35
CA ARG A 41 22.66 15.10 -2.60
C ARG A 41 22.67 13.97 -3.64
N TYR A 42 22.64 12.74 -3.19
CA TYR A 42 22.64 11.54 -4.05
C TYR A 42 21.36 10.72 -3.80
N VAL A 43 20.27 11.22 -4.32
CA VAL A 43 18.97 10.58 -4.22
C VAL A 43 18.66 9.86 -5.54
N ASN A 44 18.15 8.64 -5.43
CA ASN A 44 17.39 8.03 -6.53
C ASN A 44 15.92 8.33 -6.29
N PRO A 45 15.26 9.16 -7.14
CA PRO A 45 13.87 9.51 -6.97
C PRO A 45 12.96 8.26 -6.88
N ASP A 46 12.14 8.21 -5.84
CA ASP A 46 11.19 7.11 -5.67
C ASP A 46 9.99 7.32 -6.60
N THR A 47 9.67 6.32 -7.42
CA THR A 47 8.57 6.39 -8.38
C THR A 47 7.18 6.28 -7.75
N GLU A 48 7.07 5.70 -6.56
CA GLU A 48 5.78 5.46 -5.89
C GLU A 48 5.55 6.37 -4.68
N PHE A 49 6.64 6.92 -4.09
CA PHE A 49 6.60 7.75 -2.90
C PHE A 49 7.49 8.98 -3.09
N VAL A 50 7.59 9.80 -2.04
CA VAL A 50 8.37 11.03 -2.07
C VAL A 50 9.59 10.88 -1.17
N ASN A 51 10.78 11.17 -1.71
CA ASN A 51 11.99 11.30 -0.92
C ASN A 51 11.95 12.59 -0.09
N GLU A 52 12.85 12.73 0.89
CA GLU A 52 12.93 13.90 1.75
C GLU A 52 13.17 15.18 0.94
N LEU A 53 12.14 16.03 0.88
CA LEU A 53 12.17 17.30 0.15
C LEU A 53 12.86 18.39 0.95
N ARG A 54 13.51 19.32 0.25
CA ARG A 54 14.03 20.55 0.86
C ARG A 54 12.91 21.40 1.46
N PRO A 55 13.18 22.21 2.50
CA PRO A 55 12.20 23.08 3.12
C PRO A 55 11.45 23.98 2.13
N GLU A 56 12.18 24.57 1.19
CA GLU A 56 11.64 25.48 0.18
C GLU A 56 10.66 24.76 -0.77
N VAL A 57 10.97 23.49 -1.09
CA VAL A 57 10.06 22.65 -1.92
C VAL A 57 8.85 22.23 -1.11
N LYS A 58 9.01 21.92 0.18
CA LYS A 58 7.86 21.61 1.07
C LYS A 58 6.89 22.80 1.14
N GLU A 59 7.40 24.03 1.24
CA GLU A 59 6.57 25.25 1.21
C GLU A 59 5.80 25.39 -0.12
N LEU A 60 6.46 25.10 -1.25
CA LEU A 60 5.80 25.08 -2.55
C LEU A 60 4.70 24.00 -2.61
N VAL A 61 4.99 22.79 -2.17
CA VAL A 61 4.01 21.70 -2.10
C VAL A 61 2.81 22.10 -1.23
N ILE A 62 3.06 22.69 -0.05
CA ILE A 62 1.99 23.16 0.85
C ILE A 62 1.10 24.17 0.14
N LYS A 63 1.70 25.09 -0.62
CA LYS A 63 0.98 26.13 -1.36
C LYS A 63 0.16 25.56 -2.53
N HIS A 64 0.69 24.57 -3.25
CA HIS A 64 0.02 23.98 -4.42
C HIS A 64 -1.08 22.98 -4.07
N CYS A 65 -0.84 22.08 -3.13
CA CYS A 65 -1.78 20.99 -2.85
C CYS A 65 -1.88 20.58 -1.37
N GLY A 66 -0.94 21.01 -0.52
CA GLY A 66 -0.81 20.52 0.84
C GLY A 66 -0.11 19.16 0.93
N MET A 67 0.61 18.94 2.04
CA MET A 67 1.39 17.70 2.25
C MET A 67 0.50 16.46 2.35
N GLU A 68 -0.67 16.58 2.97
CA GLU A 68 -1.62 15.47 3.07
C GLU A 68 -2.12 15.03 1.70
N ASN A 69 -2.49 15.98 0.85
CA ASN A 69 -2.96 15.68 -0.50
C ASN A 69 -1.82 15.11 -1.35
N LEU A 70 -0.59 15.61 -1.22
CA LEU A 70 0.57 15.02 -1.88
C LEU A 70 0.68 13.51 -1.53
N ILE A 71 0.59 13.14 -0.26
CA ILE A 71 0.72 11.75 0.16
C ILE A 71 -0.49 10.89 -0.26
N LEU A 72 -1.71 11.38 -0.02
CA LEU A 72 -2.93 10.62 -0.29
C LEU A 72 -3.33 10.63 -1.77
N GLY A 73 -3.14 11.75 -2.45
CA GLY A 73 -3.59 12.00 -3.82
C GLY A 73 -2.52 11.77 -4.89
N HIS A 74 -1.23 11.78 -4.52
CA HIS A 74 -0.13 11.77 -5.50
C HIS A 74 0.98 10.74 -5.22
N THR A 75 0.75 9.80 -4.28
CA THR A 75 1.61 8.63 -4.05
C THR A 75 0.84 7.33 -4.11
N MET A 76 1.54 6.20 -4.06
CA MET A 76 0.92 4.87 -4.02
C MET A 76 0.48 4.46 -2.61
N PHE A 77 0.38 5.38 -1.65
CA PHE A 77 0.01 5.06 -0.27
C PHE A 77 -1.34 4.34 -0.17
N SER A 78 -2.34 4.73 -0.99
CA SER A 78 -3.64 4.05 -1.02
C SER A 78 -3.53 2.56 -1.37
N SER A 79 -2.60 2.17 -2.26
CA SER A 79 -2.40 0.77 -2.64
C SER A 79 -1.75 -0.07 -1.52
N TYR A 80 -0.85 0.53 -0.73
CA TYR A 80 -0.12 -0.20 0.30
C TYR A 80 -0.76 -0.10 1.69
N GLY A 81 -1.39 1.03 1.98
CA GLY A 81 -1.85 1.39 3.33
C GLY A 81 -3.33 1.17 3.61
N ARG A 82 -4.19 1.16 2.58
CA ARG A 82 -5.66 1.20 2.75
C ARG A 82 -6.19 0.14 3.71
N PHE A 83 -5.77 -1.10 3.54
CA PHE A 83 -6.29 -2.23 4.29
C PHE A 83 -5.43 -2.64 5.50
N LEU A 84 -4.40 -1.87 5.81
CA LEU A 84 -3.60 -2.10 7.02
C LEU A 84 -4.43 -1.84 8.29
N PRO A 85 -4.08 -2.51 9.40
CA PRO A 85 -4.62 -2.15 10.71
C PRO A 85 -4.40 -0.66 11.01
N ASP A 86 -5.38 0.00 11.61
CA ASP A 86 -5.42 1.46 11.78
C ASP A 86 -4.17 2.05 12.44
N ALA A 87 -3.66 1.42 13.49
CA ALA A 87 -2.44 1.89 14.15
C ALA A 87 -1.23 1.89 13.20
N LYS A 88 -1.09 0.84 12.38
CA LYS A 88 -0.01 0.69 11.41
C LYS A 88 -0.16 1.65 10.24
N LYS A 89 -1.40 1.85 9.77
CA LYS A 89 -1.76 2.82 8.75
C LYS A 89 -1.40 4.24 9.17
N GLN A 90 -1.80 4.64 10.38
CA GLN A 90 -1.51 5.96 10.94
C GLN A 90 -0.01 6.18 11.14
N GLU A 91 0.73 5.17 11.62
CA GLU A 91 2.18 5.25 11.78
C GLU A 91 2.89 5.41 10.43
N ALA A 92 2.49 4.62 9.42
CA ALA A 92 3.03 4.74 8.07
C ALA A 92 2.71 6.10 7.43
N TYR A 93 1.51 6.60 7.63
CA TYR A 93 1.11 7.92 7.14
C TYR A 93 1.93 9.06 7.77
N ARG A 94 2.15 9.02 9.09
CA ARG A 94 3.02 9.99 9.76
C ARG A 94 4.45 9.92 9.25
N ALA A 95 4.99 8.69 9.09
CA ALA A 95 6.32 8.50 8.53
C ALA A 95 6.49 9.06 7.10
N LEU A 96 5.41 9.04 6.30
CA LEU A 96 5.38 9.66 4.98
C LEU A 96 5.32 11.18 5.05
N LEU A 97 4.49 11.75 5.94
CA LEU A 97 4.43 13.20 6.17
C LEU A 97 5.77 13.76 6.66
N ASP A 98 6.44 13.03 7.56
CA ASP A 98 7.78 13.37 8.07
C ASP A 98 8.87 13.09 7.04
N MET A 99 8.54 12.44 5.91
CA MET A 99 9.47 12.02 4.86
C MET A 99 10.64 11.17 5.37
N ASN A 100 10.48 10.52 6.52
CA ASN A 100 11.47 9.58 7.03
C ASN A 100 11.32 8.21 6.33
N GLY A 101 12.42 7.53 6.04
CA GLY A 101 12.43 6.28 5.27
C GLY A 101 11.78 5.07 5.96
N ASN A 102 11.26 5.20 7.19
CA ASN A 102 10.69 4.10 7.97
C ASN A 102 9.38 3.56 7.38
N PHE A 103 8.65 4.37 6.62
CA PHE A 103 7.41 3.94 5.96
C PHE A 103 7.56 2.67 5.12
N ASN A 104 8.75 2.45 4.52
CA ASN A 104 8.99 1.25 3.72
C ASN A 104 8.82 -0.05 4.52
N ASN A 105 9.28 -0.07 5.77
CA ASN A 105 9.13 -1.23 6.67
C ASN A 105 7.67 -1.36 7.12
N LEU A 106 7.01 -0.26 7.43
CA LEU A 106 5.62 -0.23 7.88
C LEU A 106 4.65 -0.71 6.80
N LEU A 107 4.91 -0.33 5.55
CA LEU A 107 4.13 -0.75 4.38
C LEU A 107 4.60 -2.10 3.79
N ALA A 108 5.62 -2.74 4.39
CA ALA A 108 6.23 -3.97 3.90
C ALA A 108 6.73 -3.90 2.45
N ILE A 109 7.24 -2.72 2.05
CA ILE A 109 7.77 -2.50 0.70
C ILE A 109 9.20 -3.06 0.65
N PRO A 110 9.53 -3.92 -0.32
CA PRO A 110 10.89 -4.43 -0.49
C PRO A 110 11.88 -3.28 -0.68
N LYS A 111 12.97 -3.26 0.11
CA LYS A 111 13.95 -2.13 0.14
C LYS A 111 14.47 -1.71 -1.24
N ASN A 112 14.67 -2.68 -2.13
CA ASN A 112 15.25 -2.42 -3.44
C ASN A 112 14.28 -2.67 -4.58
N ARG A 113 13.07 -3.17 -4.32
CA ARG A 113 12.13 -3.67 -5.37
C ARG A 113 12.83 -4.57 -6.41
N ARG A 114 13.93 -5.22 -6.03
CA ARG A 114 14.73 -6.08 -6.93
C ARG A 114 13.93 -7.25 -7.44
N GLY A 115 14.11 -7.57 -8.71
CA GLY A 115 13.48 -8.72 -9.35
C GLY A 115 11.97 -8.58 -9.53
N THR A 116 11.41 -7.37 -9.36
CA THR A 116 10.00 -7.12 -9.65
C THR A 116 9.75 -6.96 -11.16
N GLY A 117 10.79 -6.58 -11.92
CA GLY A 117 10.67 -6.25 -13.35
C GLY A 117 9.64 -5.17 -13.66
N ARG A 118 9.21 -4.41 -12.64
CA ARG A 118 8.15 -3.41 -12.82
C ARG A 118 8.69 -2.17 -13.53
N THR A 119 7.90 -1.70 -14.47
CA THR A 119 8.10 -0.44 -15.16
C THR A 119 6.91 0.50 -14.91
N LEU A 120 7.08 1.79 -15.19
CA LEU A 120 5.96 2.72 -15.21
C LEU A 120 5.06 2.38 -16.40
N ARG A 121 3.75 2.37 -16.15
CA ARG A 121 2.72 2.00 -17.11
C ARG A 121 1.83 3.17 -17.45
N TYR A 122 1.22 3.11 -18.62
CA TYR A 122 0.30 4.13 -19.09
C TYR A 122 -0.86 3.52 -19.87
N CYS A 123 -1.99 4.22 -19.89
CA CYS A 123 -3.11 3.88 -20.74
C CYS A 123 -3.00 4.70 -22.04
N PRO A 124 -2.99 4.05 -23.22
CA PRO A 124 -2.89 4.77 -24.50
C PRO A 124 -4.02 5.79 -24.74
N LEU A 125 -5.20 5.53 -24.18
CA LEU A 125 -6.36 6.46 -24.32
C LEU A 125 -6.24 7.63 -23.33
N CYS A 126 -5.83 7.41 -22.07
CA CYS A 126 -5.54 8.51 -21.16
C CYS A 126 -4.47 9.44 -21.73
N VAL A 127 -3.38 8.90 -22.31
CA VAL A 127 -2.33 9.71 -22.96
C VAL A 127 -2.89 10.62 -24.04
N LYS A 128 -3.83 10.13 -24.87
CA LYS A 128 -4.48 10.95 -25.91
C LYS A 128 -5.33 12.07 -25.29
N GLU A 129 -6.06 11.75 -24.22
CA GLU A 129 -6.87 12.72 -23.50
C GLU A 129 -6.02 13.80 -22.82
N ASP A 130 -4.93 13.38 -22.13
CA ASP A 130 -4.00 14.29 -21.48
C ASP A 130 -3.36 15.26 -22.50
N ARG A 131 -2.81 14.74 -23.61
CA ARG A 131 -2.22 15.55 -24.66
C ARG A 131 -3.21 16.55 -25.25
N LYS A 132 -4.49 16.16 -25.37
CA LYS A 132 -5.55 17.05 -25.85
C LYS A 132 -5.90 18.12 -24.81
N ALA A 133 -5.93 17.79 -23.54
CA ALA A 133 -6.35 18.69 -22.47
C ALA A 133 -5.23 19.63 -22.00
N TYR A 134 -4.00 19.10 -21.88
CA TYR A 134 -2.89 19.79 -21.24
C TYR A 134 -1.71 20.07 -22.19
N GLY A 135 -1.73 19.52 -23.41
CA GLY A 135 -0.59 19.57 -24.34
C GLY A 135 0.55 18.62 -24.01
N GLU A 136 0.46 17.87 -22.94
CA GLU A 136 1.44 16.87 -22.47
C GLU A 136 0.74 15.78 -21.68
N THR A 137 1.31 14.57 -21.62
CA THR A 137 0.86 13.50 -20.73
C THR A 137 1.74 13.38 -19.50
N TYR A 138 1.26 12.62 -18.51
CA TYR A 138 1.92 12.42 -17.21
C TYR A 138 1.72 11.00 -16.69
N TRP A 139 2.50 10.60 -15.67
CA TRP A 139 2.35 9.29 -15.05
C TRP A 139 1.17 9.30 -14.08
N HIS A 140 0.08 8.63 -14.46
CA HIS A 140 -1.08 8.43 -13.61
C HIS A 140 -0.79 7.41 -12.52
N ARG A 141 -1.26 7.69 -11.33
CA ARG A 141 -1.16 6.85 -10.15
C ARG A 141 -1.93 5.54 -10.30
N ILE A 142 -3.17 5.63 -10.80
CA ILE A 142 -4.05 4.45 -11.00
C ILE A 142 -3.43 3.42 -11.93
N HIS A 143 -2.62 3.82 -12.89
CA HIS A 143 -1.95 2.87 -13.80
C HIS A 143 -0.84 2.06 -13.11
N GLN A 144 -0.39 2.49 -11.91
CA GLN A 144 0.69 1.82 -11.17
C GLN A 144 0.18 0.82 -10.12
N ILE A 145 -1.14 0.63 -9.97
CA ILE A 145 -1.72 -0.32 -9.02
C ILE A 145 -1.24 -1.72 -9.34
N GLN A 146 -0.55 -2.37 -8.39
CA GLN A 146 -0.03 -3.73 -8.59
C GLN A 146 -1.16 -4.74 -8.85
N GLY A 147 -0.96 -5.60 -9.82
CA GLY A 147 -1.92 -6.64 -10.21
C GLY A 147 -2.95 -6.18 -11.25
N ILE A 148 -3.17 -4.87 -11.42
CA ILE A 148 -4.07 -4.32 -12.44
C ILE A 148 -3.30 -4.15 -13.76
N GLN A 149 -3.81 -4.75 -14.83
CA GLN A 149 -3.24 -4.66 -16.19
C GLN A 149 -4.13 -3.86 -17.14
N ILE A 150 -5.28 -3.43 -16.70
CA ILE A 150 -6.31 -2.79 -17.51
C ILE A 150 -6.60 -1.42 -16.92
N CYS A 151 -6.77 -0.42 -17.78
CA CYS A 151 -7.20 0.91 -17.37
C CYS A 151 -8.66 0.85 -16.86
N GLY A 152 -8.88 1.20 -15.60
CA GLY A 152 -10.21 1.19 -14.99
C GLY A 152 -11.19 2.20 -15.60
N ARG A 153 -10.69 3.22 -16.35
CA ARG A 153 -11.50 4.22 -17.05
C ARG A 153 -11.86 3.78 -18.47
N HIS A 154 -10.90 3.18 -19.20
CA HIS A 154 -11.03 2.92 -20.63
C HIS A 154 -11.20 1.45 -21.00
N GLY A 155 -11.00 0.52 -20.07
CA GLY A 155 -11.11 -0.92 -20.33
C GLY A 155 -10.06 -1.48 -21.29
N CYS A 156 -9.03 -0.71 -21.64
CA CYS A 156 -7.92 -1.17 -22.46
C CYS A 156 -6.73 -1.62 -21.62
N TYR A 157 -5.89 -2.49 -22.17
CA TYR A 157 -4.65 -2.90 -21.51
C TYR A 157 -3.70 -1.72 -21.35
N LEU A 158 -3.05 -1.67 -20.18
CA LEU A 158 -1.96 -0.73 -19.91
C LEU A 158 -0.73 -1.15 -20.70
N ALA A 159 -0.06 -0.18 -21.31
CA ALA A 159 1.23 -0.36 -21.92
C ALA A 159 2.37 -0.13 -20.92
N GLU A 160 3.44 -0.88 -21.04
CA GLU A 160 4.65 -0.74 -20.25
C GLU A 160 5.61 0.25 -20.91
N SER A 161 6.29 1.04 -20.10
CA SER A 161 7.40 1.89 -20.56
C SER A 161 8.76 1.27 -20.21
N ASP A 162 9.84 1.85 -20.73
CA ASP A 162 11.21 1.44 -20.39
C ASP A 162 11.68 2.00 -19.03
N VAL A 163 10.84 2.76 -18.32
CA VAL A 163 11.20 3.37 -17.03
C VAL A 163 11.04 2.37 -15.91
N SER A 164 12.16 1.83 -15.43
CA SER A 164 12.19 0.90 -14.33
C SER A 164 11.79 1.55 -13.00
N MET A 165 10.94 0.87 -12.24
CA MET A 165 10.57 1.26 -10.87
C MET A 165 11.53 0.69 -9.82
N GLU A 166 12.58 -0.02 -10.21
CA GLU A 166 13.56 -0.55 -9.27
C GLU A 166 14.48 0.56 -8.73
N ARG A 167 14.67 0.60 -7.41
CA ARG A 167 15.52 1.61 -6.75
C ARG A 167 16.99 1.58 -7.14
N LYS A 168 17.46 0.52 -7.80
CA LYS A 168 18.82 0.37 -8.31
C LYS A 168 18.96 0.69 -9.79
N ALA A 169 17.86 0.99 -10.47
CA ALA A 169 17.94 1.55 -11.82
C ALA A 169 18.75 2.87 -11.80
N ALA A 170 19.24 3.26 -12.94
CA ALA A 170 19.91 4.54 -13.07
C ALA A 170 18.99 5.66 -12.55
N PRO A 171 19.50 6.57 -11.68
CA PRO A 171 18.72 7.68 -11.17
C PRO A 171 18.17 8.51 -12.34
N GLY A 172 16.88 8.81 -12.31
CA GLY A 172 16.26 9.61 -13.36
C GLY A 172 14.96 10.23 -12.89
N LEU A 173 14.63 11.38 -13.50
CA LEU A 173 13.32 11.99 -13.49
C LEU A 173 12.79 11.92 -14.92
N TRP A 174 12.12 10.81 -15.23
CA TRP A 174 11.66 10.49 -16.59
C TRP A 174 10.27 11.05 -16.81
N ASN A 175 10.18 12.13 -17.58
CA ASN A 175 8.91 12.74 -17.95
C ASN A 175 8.12 11.81 -18.90
N ALA A 176 6.84 11.61 -18.59
CA ALA A 176 5.97 10.74 -19.40
C ALA A 176 5.91 11.18 -20.87
N GLU A 177 5.76 12.48 -21.13
CA GLU A 177 5.70 13.00 -22.51
C GLU A 177 6.96 12.71 -23.31
N SER A 178 8.14 12.68 -22.67
CA SER A 178 9.41 12.36 -23.32
C SER A 178 9.64 10.87 -23.56
N VAL A 179 8.96 10.00 -22.81
CA VAL A 179 9.15 8.54 -22.83
C VAL A 179 8.08 7.84 -23.67
N ILE A 180 6.83 8.31 -23.55
CA ILE A 180 5.69 7.66 -24.20
C ILE A 180 5.65 8.06 -25.68
N PRO A 181 5.65 7.08 -26.62
CA PRO A 181 5.69 7.37 -28.04
C PRO A 181 4.46 8.15 -28.52
N GLU A 182 4.61 8.87 -29.62
CA GLU A 182 3.49 9.57 -30.27
C GLU A 182 2.45 8.57 -30.82
N LYS A 183 2.94 7.49 -31.45
CA LYS A 183 2.07 6.43 -31.99
C LYS A 183 1.74 5.43 -30.89
N LEU A 184 0.47 5.37 -30.54
CA LEU A 184 -0.04 4.53 -29.46
C LEU A 184 -0.89 3.39 -30.01
N GLU A 185 -0.58 2.17 -29.57
CA GLU A 185 -1.39 1.00 -29.83
C GLU A 185 -2.43 0.81 -28.74
N VAL A 186 -3.68 0.71 -29.09
CA VAL A 186 -4.80 0.48 -28.15
C VAL A 186 -5.27 -0.96 -28.31
N ARG A 187 -5.18 -1.73 -27.22
CA ARG A 187 -5.73 -3.09 -27.15
C ARG A 187 -6.80 -3.13 -26.08
N MET A 188 -8.05 -3.32 -26.51
CA MET A 188 -9.20 -3.44 -25.59
C MET A 188 -9.15 -4.78 -24.86
N CYS A 189 -9.62 -4.79 -23.62
CA CYS A 189 -9.83 -6.02 -22.86
C CYS A 189 -11.16 -6.65 -23.27
N GLU A 190 -11.12 -7.92 -23.67
CA GLU A 190 -12.30 -8.70 -24.02
C GLU A 190 -12.88 -9.46 -22.80
N GLU A 191 -12.10 -9.61 -21.74
CA GLU A 191 -12.49 -10.31 -20.50
C GLU A 191 -13.25 -9.36 -19.57
N GLU A 192 -14.58 -9.42 -19.59
CA GLU A 192 -15.46 -8.53 -18.82
C GLU A 192 -15.13 -8.50 -17.32
N LYS A 193 -14.81 -9.65 -16.72
CA LYS A 193 -14.48 -9.73 -15.28
C LYS A 193 -13.16 -9.03 -14.94
N GLU A 194 -12.17 -9.09 -15.82
CA GLU A 194 -10.91 -8.38 -15.62
C GLU A 194 -11.10 -6.87 -15.73
N ALA A 195 -11.86 -6.41 -16.73
CA ALA A 195 -12.21 -5.00 -16.89
C ALA A 195 -13.03 -4.48 -15.69
N THR A 196 -14.01 -5.27 -15.23
CA THR A 196 -14.81 -4.94 -14.04
C THR A 196 -13.95 -4.85 -12.79
N LEU A 197 -13.03 -5.81 -12.58
CA LEU A 197 -12.12 -5.79 -11.43
C LEU A 197 -11.19 -4.58 -11.48
N ALA A 198 -10.68 -4.21 -12.65
CA ALA A 198 -9.86 -3.01 -12.81
C ALA A 198 -10.64 -1.75 -12.41
N GLY A 199 -11.85 -1.58 -12.92
CA GLY A 199 -12.72 -0.45 -12.56
C GLY A 199 -13.08 -0.45 -11.06
N TYR A 200 -13.37 -1.62 -10.49
CA TYR A 200 -13.63 -1.79 -9.06
C TYR A 200 -12.43 -1.35 -8.21
N ALA A 201 -11.25 -1.85 -8.53
CA ALA A 201 -10.03 -1.54 -7.80
C ALA A 201 -9.63 -0.05 -7.92
N CYS A 202 -9.78 0.55 -9.11
CA CYS A 202 -9.51 1.98 -9.31
C CYS A 202 -10.43 2.84 -8.44
N ARG A 203 -11.74 2.58 -8.42
CA ARG A 203 -12.68 3.33 -7.56
C ARG A 203 -12.37 3.19 -6.07
N ILE A 204 -11.95 2.00 -5.61
CA ILE A 204 -11.49 1.81 -4.23
C ILE A 204 -10.21 2.62 -3.97
N PHE A 205 -9.27 2.60 -4.91
CA PHE A 205 -7.99 3.30 -4.78
C PHE A 205 -8.14 4.82 -4.73
N GLU A 206 -8.98 5.40 -5.57
CA GLU A 206 -9.29 6.84 -5.63
C GLU A 206 -10.17 7.29 -4.46
N GLY A 207 -10.97 6.39 -3.90
CA GLY A 207 -11.88 6.69 -2.80
C GLY A 207 -11.16 7.20 -1.55
N ARG A 208 -11.84 8.04 -0.76
CA ARG A 208 -11.32 8.53 0.51
C ARG A 208 -10.84 7.38 1.40
N MET A 209 -9.64 7.50 1.95
CA MET A 209 -9.05 6.48 2.83
C MET A 209 -9.45 6.73 4.29
N PRO A 210 -10.17 5.80 4.95
CA PRO A 210 -10.47 5.91 6.36
C PRO A 210 -9.21 5.57 7.20
N PHE A 211 -8.91 6.38 8.21
CA PHE A 211 -7.83 6.15 9.17
C PHE A 211 -8.27 5.47 10.46
N LYS A 212 -9.59 5.36 10.67
CA LYS A 212 -10.19 4.65 11.79
C LYS A 212 -11.35 3.82 11.26
N SER A 213 -11.43 2.59 11.71
CA SER A 213 -12.55 1.69 11.44
C SER A 213 -12.79 0.83 12.69
N ARG A 214 -14.04 0.58 13.03
CA ARG A 214 -14.40 -0.33 14.12
C ARG A 214 -14.21 -1.80 13.76
N VAL A 215 -14.12 -2.10 12.46
CA VAL A 215 -14.01 -3.44 11.89
C VAL A 215 -12.83 -3.49 10.93
N SER A 216 -11.98 -4.49 11.09
CA SER A 216 -10.91 -4.74 10.11
C SER A 216 -11.46 -5.31 8.81
N VAL A 217 -10.74 -5.13 7.70
CA VAL A 217 -11.14 -5.72 6.42
C VAL A 217 -11.28 -7.25 6.49
N ALA A 218 -10.45 -7.92 7.31
CA ALA A 218 -10.53 -9.37 7.49
C ALA A 218 -11.82 -9.81 8.19
N GLU A 219 -12.25 -9.10 9.23
CA GLU A 219 -13.52 -9.34 9.93
C GLU A 219 -14.70 -9.06 9.01
N PHE A 220 -14.64 -7.96 8.26
CA PHE A 220 -15.67 -7.61 7.28
C PHE A 220 -15.83 -8.68 6.19
N LEU A 221 -14.72 -9.14 5.61
CA LEU A 221 -14.74 -10.22 4.61
C LEU A 221 -15.32 -11.51 5.19
N LYS A 222 -14.92 -11.90 6.41
CA LYS A 222 -15.50 -13.07 7.07
C LYS A 222 -17.00 -12.92 7.28
N TYR A 223 -17.45 -11.76 7.75
CA TYR A 223 -18.86 -11.46 7.94
C TYR A 223 -19.65 -11.63 6.64
N ARG A 224 -19.20 -11.05 5.54
CA ARG A 224 -19.84 -11.13 4.21
C ARG A 224 -19.82 -12.56 3.64
N LEU A 225 -18.76 -13.31 3.86
CA LEU A 225 -18.58 -14.68 3.38
C LEU A 225 -19.24 -15.73 4.28
N LYS A 226 -19.60 -15.39 5.52
CA LYS A 226 -20.19 -16.34 6.49
C LYS A 226 -21.52 -16.88 6.01
N ARG A 227 -22.37 -16.06 5.41
CA ARG A 227 -23.70 -16.47 4.95
C ARG A 227 -23.63 -17.56 3.86
N PRO A 228 -22.84 -17.40 2.76
CA PRO A 228 -22.72 -18.43 1.72
C PRO A 228 -21.78 -19.59 2.07
N TYR A 229 -20.76 -19.35 2.93
CA TYR A 229 -19.66 -20.31 3.17
C TYR A 229 -19.47 -20.69 4.64
N GLY A 230 -20.40 -20.38 5.52
CA GLY A 230 -20.34 -20.80 6.93
C GLY A 230 -20.35 -22.31 7.07
N SER A 231 -19.58 -22.84 8.03
CA SER A 231 -19.67 -24.26 8.41
C SER A 231 -21.05 -24.56 9.02
N ALA A 232 -21.43 -25.84 9.07
CA ALA A 232 -22.66 -26.27 9.68
C ALA A 232 -22.78 -25.84 11.17
N SER A 233 -21.65 -25.68 11.86
CA SER A 233 -21.58 -25.15 13.23
C SER A 233 -21.70 -23.63 13.31
N GLY A 234 -21.69 -22.90 12.18
CA GLY A 234 -21.75 -21.44 12.13
C GLY A 234 -20.49 -20.72 12.64
N VAL A 235 -19.48 -21.44 13.09
CA VAL A 235 -18.28 -20.88 13.76
C VAL A 235 -17.18 -20.53 12.77
N SER A 236 -16.98 -21.32 11.71
CA SER A 236 -15.89 -21.17 10.75
C SER A 236 -16.38 -21.11 9.30
N LEU A 237 -15.50 -20.68 8.39
CA LEU A 237 -15.75 -20.73 6.94
C LEU A 237 -15.27 -22.08 6.39
N CYS A 238 -16.04 -22.66 5.46
CA CYS A 238 -15.59 -23.78 4.64
C CYS A 238 -14.65 -23.25 3.55
N LEU A 239 -13.35 -23.20 3.88
CA LEU A 239 -12.34 -22.57 3.03
C LEU A 239 -12.17 -23.29 1.69
N GLU A 240 -12.26 -24.62 1.66
CA GLU A 240 -12.13 -25.42 0.45
C GLU A 240 -13.23 -25.05 -0.57
N ARG A 241 -14.50 -25.05 -0.15
CA ARG A 241 -15.63 -24.66 -1.00
C ARG A 241 -15.51 -23.21 -1.45
N LEU A 242 -15.20 -22.29 -0.52
CA LEU A 242 -14.98 -20.87 -0.83
C LEU A 242 -13.90 -20.70 -1.91
N TYR A 243 -12.78 -21.41 -1.77
CA TYR A 243 -11.66 -21.29 -2.71
C TYR A 243 -11.98 -21.92 -4.07
N GLN A 244 -12.73 -23.01 -4.11
CA GLN A 244 -13.18 -23.62 -5.36
C GLN A 244 -14.10 -22.67 -6.13
N ASP A 245 -15.15 -22.14 -5.50
CA ASP A 245 -16.10 -21.22 -6.13
C ASP A 245 -15.42 -19.93 -6.60
N TYR A 246 -14.46 -19.43 -5.80
CA TYR A 246 -13.63 -18.27 -6.17
C TYR A 246 -12.80 -18.54 -7.43
N ARG A 247 -12.18 -19.71 -7.55
CA ARG A 247 -11.41 -20.09 -8.74
C ARG A 247 -12.29 -20.20 -9.98
N GLU A 248 -13.44 -20.82 -9.84
CA GLU A 248 -14.43 -20.98 -10.92
C GLU A 248 -14.95 -19.62 -11.38
N PHE A 249 -15.24 -18.71 -10.44
CA PHE A 249 -15.67 -17.35 -10.75
C PHE A 249 -14.69 -16.62 -11.67
N TYR A 250 -13.38 -16.74 -11.46
CA TYR A 250 -12.35 -16.13 -12.30
C TYR A 250 -11.81 -17.04 -13.42
N GLY A 251 -12.45 -18.17 -13.70
CA GLY A 251 -12.02 -19.11 -14.75
C GLY A 251 -10.62 -19.66 -14.53
N ASN A 252 -10.18 -19.78 -13.28
CA ASN A 252 -8.83 -20.22 -12.88
C ASN A 252 -7.67 -19.35 -13.39
N LYS A 253 -7.95 -18.14 -13.90
CA LYS A 253 -6.92 -17.20 -14.38
C LYS A 253 -6.62 -16.13 -13.33
N ASN A 254 -5.35 -15.79 -13.15
CA ASN A 254 -4.90 -14.70 -12.28
C ASN A 254 -5.46 -14.74 -10.84
N VAL A 255 -5.75 -15.94 -10.32
CA VAL A 255 -6.32 -16.13 -8.99
C VAL A 255 -5.24 -16.24 -7.93
N MET A 256 -5.52 -15.70 -6.73
CA MET A 256 -4.63 -15.90 -5.60
C MET A 256 -4.63 -17.38 -5.16
N THR A 257 -3.58 -17.81 -4.46
CA THR A 257 -3.54 -19.15 -3.86
C THR A 257 -4.43 -19.21 -2.61
N GLU A 258 -4.90 -20.42 -2.27
CA GLU A 258 -5.70 -20.67 -1.05
C GLU A 258 -4.98 -20.16 0.22
N THR A 259 -3.67 -20.39 0.33
CA THR A 259 -2.85 -19.88 1.44
C THR A 259 -2.88 -18.35 1.55
N LYS A 260 -2.89 -17.63 0.41
CA LYS A 260 -3.00 -16.17 0.42
C LYS A 260 -4.39 -15.74 0.89
N MET A 261 -5.46 -16.38 0.39
CA MET A 261 -6.84 -16.15 0.81
C MET A 261 -7.00 -16.37 2.31
N GLN A 262 -6.51 -17.48 2.83
CA GLN A 262 -6.53 -17.78 4.27
C GLN A 262 -5.80 -16.70 5.09
N LYS A 263 -4.62 -16.24 4.64
CA LYS A 263 -3.89 -15.16 5.31
C LYS A 263 -4.64 -13.83 5.32
N ILE A 264 -5.39 -13.51 4.27
CA ILE A 264 -6.25 -12.32 4.23
C ILE A 264 -7.36 -12.44 5.27
N LEU A 265 -8.08 -13.56 5.26
CA LEU A 265 -9.17 -13.82 6.20
C LEU A 265 -8.69 -13.88 7.67
N LEU A 266 -7.44 -14.27 7.92
CA LEU A 266 -6.83 -14.22 9.25
C LEU A 266 -6.25 -12.83 9.64
N GLY A 267 -6.39 -11.82 8.78
CA GLY A 267 -5.81 -10.50 9.02
C GLY A 267 -4.28 -10.48 9.09
N LYS A 268 -3.63 -11.38 8.35
CA LYS A 268 -2.16 -11.50 8.27
C LYS A 268 -1.58 -11.05 6.92
N ARG A 269 -2.42 -10.68 5.95
CA ARG A 269 -2.06 -10.19 4.63
C ARG A 269 -3.02 -9.09 4.20
N TRP A 270 -2.49 -7.99 3.68
CA TRP A 270 -3.25 -6.79 3.30
C TRP A 270 -2.90 -6.33 1.87
N ASN A 271 -2.71 -7.28 0.94
CA ASN A 271 -2.45 -6.94 -0.45
C ASN A 271 -3.70 -6.33 -1.08
N PHE A 272 -3.56 -5.16 -1.67
CA PHE A 272 -4.67 -4.37 -2.21
C PHE A 272 -5.43 -5.13 -3.30
N TYR A 273 -4.71 -5.64 -4.30
CA TYR A 273 -5.32 -6.36 -5.42
C TYR A 273 -6.04 -7.64 -4.97
N ASP A 274 -5.38 -8.46 -4.15
CA ASP A 274 -5.96 -9.72 -3.65
C ASP A 274 -7.25 -9.46 -2.85
N ILE A 275 -7.30 -8.37 -2.06
CA ILE A 275 -8.49 -7.98 -1.28
C ILE A 275 -9.60 -7.46 -2.20
N CYS A 276 -9.30 -6.62 -3.19
CA CYS A 276 -10.29 -6.16 -4.17
C CYS A 276 -10.87 -7.34 -4.95
N GLN A 277 -10.03 -8.29 -5.36
CA GLN A 277 -10.45 -9.49 -6.08
C GLN A 277 -11.40 -10.37 -5.24
N LEU A 278 -11.05 -10.63 -3.97
CA LEU A 278 -11.91 -11.40 -3.07
C LEU A 278 -13.21 -10.66 -2.75
N SER A 279 -13.16 -9.34 -2.61
CA SER A 279 -14.33 -8.51 -2.30
C SER A 279 -15.30 -8.45 -3.48
N MET A 280 -14.80 -8.30 -4.70
CA MET A 280 -15.63 -8.35 -5.90
C MET A 280 -16.30 -9.72 -6.07
N PHE A 281 -15.58 -10.81 -5.85
CA PHE A 281 -16.16 -12.16 -5.81
C PHE A 281 -17.26 -12.30 -4.75
N ALA A 282 -17.05 -11.73 -3.56
CA ALA A 282 -18.03 -11.73 -2.47
C ALA A 282 -19.22 -10.79 -2.72
N GLY A 283 -19.30 -10.12 -3.87
CA GLY A 283 -20.36 -9.17 -4.22
C GLY A 283 -20.40 -7.94 -3.31
N ILE A 284 -19.25 -7.51 -2.76
CA ILE A 284 -19.16 -6.36 -1.88
C ILE A 284 -19.15 -5.07 -2.74
N PRO A 285 -20.07 -4.12 -2.52
CA PRO A 285 -20.05 -2.83 -3.22
C PRO A 285 -18.77 -2.04 -2.95
N VAL A 286 -18.37 -1.21 -3.93
CA VAL A 286 -17.20 -0.33 -3.82
C VAL A 286 -17.28 0.55 -2.57
N GLU A 287 -18.45 1.13 -2.33
CA GLU A 287 -18.72 2.08 -1.24
C GLU A 287 -18.50 1.44 0.13
N GLU A 288 -18.96 0.18 0.29
CA GLU A 288 -18.79 -0.57 1.54
C GLU A 288 -17.35 -0.99 1.79
N LEU A 289 -16.61 -1.40 0.75
CA LEU A 289 -15.19 -1.75 0.91
C LEU A 289 -14.31 -0.51 1.11
N ALA A 290 -14.64 0.58 0.44
CA ALA A 290 -13.91 1.85 0.57
C ALA A 290 -14.03 2.44 1.98
N ALA A 291 -15.21 2.31 2.61
CA ALA A 291 -15.49 2.77 3.96
C ALA A 291 -16.44 1.77 4.65
N ILE A 292 -15.86 0.79 5.34
CA ILE A 292 -16.63 -0.26 6.03
C ILE A 292 -17.57 0.41 7.05
N PRO A 293 -18.90 0.18 6.96
CA PRO A 293 -19.85 0.83 7.86
C PRO A 293 -19.66 0.42 9.32
N ASP A 294 -19.74 1.38 10.22
CA ASP A 294 -19.58 1.13 11.67
C ASP A 294 -20.71 0.25 12.25
N SER A 295 -21.90 0.26 11.63
CA SER A 295 -23.02 -0.61 12.00
C SER A 295 -22.67 -2.11 11.93
N ILE A 296 -21.82 -2.49 11.00
CA ILE A 296 -21.37 -3.90 10.85
C ILE A 296 -20.57 -4.36 12.10
N ALA A 297 -19.92 -3.45 12.82
CA ALA A 297 -19.23 -3.80 14.06
C ALA A 297 -20.19 -4.37 15.11
N ASP A 298 -21.37 -3.80 15.20
CA ASP A 298 -22.38 -4.23 16.15
C ASP A 298 -22.99 -5.55 15.71
N GLU A 299 -23.28 -5.72 14.41
CA GLU A 299 -23.77 -6.99 13.84
C GLU A 299 -22.77 -8.16 13.98
N ILE A 300 -21.47 -7.90 13.94
CA ILE A 300 -20.42 -8.92 14.14
C ILE A 300 -20.32 -9.33 15.61
N LYS A 301 -20.49 -8.41 16.55
CA LYS A 301 -20.30 -8.62 18.00
C LYS A 301 -21.57 -9.16 18.66
N GLU A 302 -22.72 -8.73 18.22
CA GLU A 302 -24.01 -9.04 18.84
C GLU A 302 -24.31 -10.55 18.96
N PRO A 303 -24.11 -11.38 17.90
CA PRO A 303 -24.34 -12.81 18.02
C PRO A 303 -23.48 -13.50 19.07
N VAL A 304 -22.24 -13.02 19.30
CA VAL A 304 -21.34 -13.59 20.31
C VAL A 304 -21.84 -13.26 21.72
N PHE A 305 -22.29 -12.04 21.95
CA PHE A 305 -22.83 -11.64 23.25
C PHE A 305 -24.18 -12.30 23.54
N MET A 306 -25.03 -12.49 22.53
CA MET A 306 -26.27 -13.24 22.65
C MET A 306 -26.01 -14.70 23.02
N GLN A 307 -25.11 -15.37 22.33
CA GLN A 307 -24.75 -16.76 22.61
C GLN A 307 -24.20 -16.92 24.03
N VAL A 308 -23.30 -16.04 24.47
CA VAL A 308 -22.76 -16.08 25.84
C VAL A 308 -23.85 -15.78 26.88
N SER A 309 -24.77 -14.87 26.57
CA SER A 309 -25.93 -14.58 27.44
C SER A 309 -26.81 -15.82 27.63
N GLU A 310 -27.13 -16.53 26.54
CA GLU A 310 -27.90 -17.77 26.55
C GLU A 310 -27.17 -18.89 27.29
N GLU A 311 -25.90 -19.14 26.98
CA GLU A 311 -25.09 -20.22 27.58
C GLU A 311 -24.90 -20.03 29.11
N LEU A 312 -24.76 -18.78 29.57
CA LEU A 312 -24.53 -18.46 30.98
C LEU A 312 -25.80 -18.12 31.74
N GLY A 313 -26.96 -17.97 31.06
CA GLY A 313 -28.21 -17.53 31.66
C GLY A 313 -28.14 -16.14 32.27
N LEU A 314 -27.28 -15.24 31.71
CA LEU A 314 -27.08 -13.88 32.18
C LEU A 314 -27.84 -12.88 31.31
N ASP A 315 -28.12 -11.71 31.89
CA ASP A 315 -28.72 -10.60 31.16
C ASP A 315 -27.84 -10.15 30.01
N TYR A 316 -28.45 -9.98 28.82
CA TYR A 316 -27.74 -9.61 27.60
C TYR A 316 -26.99 -8.28 27.71
N GLU A 317 -27.61 -7.26 28.31
CA GLU A 317 -26.97 -5.94 28.46
C GLU A 317 -25.76 -6.00 29.40
N LEU A 318 -25.85 -6.85 30.43
CA LEU A 318 -24.71 -7.13 31.31
C LEU A 318 -23.56 -7.78 30.54
N VAL A 319 -23.85 -8.85 29.80
CA VAL A 319 -22.84 -9.57 28.99
C VAL A 319 -22.20 -8.65 27.96
N ARG A 320 -23.00 -7.84 27.27
CA ARG A 320 -22.54 -6.85 26.31
C ARG A 320 -21.59 -5.82 26.94
N SER A 321 -22.01 -5.21 28.06
CA SER A 321 -21.21 -4.17 28.74
C SER A 321 -19.88 -4.72 29.27
N VAL A 322 -19.89 -5.91 29.85
CA VAL A 322 -18.68 -6.60 30.33
C VAL A 322 -17.79 -7.01 29.17
N GLY A 323 -18.36 -7.59 28.11
CA GLY A 323 -17.65 -8.00 26.91
C GLY A 323 -16.91 -6.84 26.23
N GLU A 324 -17.59 -5.70 26.08
CA GLU A 324 -16.97 -4.49 25.53
C GLU A 324 -15.86 -3.93 26.44
N ALA A 325 -16.03 -3.99 27.75
CA ALA A 325 -15.01 -3.55 28.72
C ALA A 325 -13.77 -4.47 28.67
N VAL A 326 -13.97 -5.80 28.54
CA VAL A 326 -12.89 -6.77 28.40
C VAL A 326 -12.14 -6.56 27.10
N LEU A 327 -12.83 -6.38 25.97
CA LEU A 327 -12.23 -6.11 24.67
C LEU A 327 -11.38 -4.83 24.70
N ARG A 328 -11.90 -3.74 25.27
CA ARG A 328 -11.15 -2.47 25.47
C ARG A 328 -9.87 -2.67 26.30
N ARG A 329 -9.93 -3.46 27.37
CA ARG A 329 -8.76 -3.79 28.21
C ARG A 329 -7.75 -4.66 27.47
N TYR A 330 -8.20 -5.62 26.67
CA TYR A 330 -7.35 -6.48 25.87
C TYR A 330 -6.58 -5.68 24.82
N GLU A 331 -7.27 -4.82 24.06
CA GLU A 331 -6.66 -3.91 23.09
C GLU A 331 -5.63 -2.97 23.73
N ALA A 332 -5.94 -2.43 24.93
CA ALA A 332 -5.01 -1.59 25.67
C ALA A 332 -3.76 -2.36 26.12
N ARG A 333 -3.91 -3.64 26.55
CA ARG A 333 -2.78 -4.51 26.91
C ARG A 333 -1.92 -4.87 25.72
N GLU A 334 -2.51 -5.19 24.56
CA GLU A 334 -1.76 -5.42 23.32
C GLU A 334 -0.95 -4.20 22.89
N ARG A 335 -1.51 -2.99 23.01
CA ARG A 335 -0.78 -1.73 22.75
C ARG A 335 0.42 -1.55 23.67
N VAL A 336 0.29 -1.88 24.96
CA VAL A 336 1.38 -1.81 25.94
C VAL A 336 2.43 -2.89 25.67
N GLN A 337 2.04 -4.12 25.32
CA GLN A 337 2.99 -5.19 24.99
C GLN A 337 3.72 -4.92 23.67
N ARG A 338 3.06 -4.34 22.69
CA ARG A 338 3.73 -3.89 21.45
C ARG A 338 4.75 -2.78 21.70
N ARG A 339 4.45 -1.84 22.63
CA ARG A 339 5.42 -0.81 23.05
C ARG A 339 6.61 -1.38 23.84
N LYS A 340 6.42 -2.46 24.61
CA LYS A 340 7.51 -3.13 25.35
C LYS A 340 8.39 -4.03 24.46
N ARG A 341 7.98 -4.32 23.23
CA ARG A 341 8.82 -4.99 22.21
C ARG A 341 9.69 -4.01 21.40
N THR A 342 9.77 -2.75 21.75
CA THR A 342 10.89 -1.91 21.34
C THR A 342 12.15 -2.51 21.98
N PHE A 343 12.97 -3.12 21.15
CA PHE A 343 14.26 -3.67 21.52
C PHE A 343 15.04 -2.60 22.29
N ALA A 344 15.35 -2.88 23.55
CA ALA A 344 16.28 -2.06 24.32
C ALA A 344 17.69 -2.34 23.77
N TRP A 345 18.04 -1.66 22.67
CA TRP A 345 19.34 -1.79 22.01
C TRP A 345 20.47 -1.53 23.00
N GLU A 346 20.32 -0.57 23.90
CA GLU A 346 21.27 -0.26 24.96
C GLU A 346 21.58 -1.47 25.84
N LYS A 347 20.55 -2.21 26.24
CA LYS A 347 20.71 -3.41 27.06
C LYS A 347 21.30 -4.59 26.30
N MET A 348 21.06 -4.68 25.01
CA MET A 348 21.61 -5.70 24.13
C MET A 348 23.06 -5.38 23.78
N ASP A 349 23.40 -4.11 23.62
CA ASP A 349 24.78 -3.65 23.42
C ASP A 349 25.62 -3.91 24.65
N GLU A 350 25.10 -3.70 25.86
CA GLU A 350 25.77 -4.05 27.13
C GLU A 350 26.05 -5.56 27.25
N GLU A 351 25.16 -6.44 26.77
CA GLU A 351 25.35 -7.89 26.81
C GLU A 351 26.22 -8.42 25.66
N LEU A 352 26.17 -7.82 24.48
CA LEU A 352 26.88 -8.29 23.28
C LEU A 352 28.29 -7.72 23.16
N LEU A 353 28.54 -6.47 23.54
CA LEU A 353 29.83 -5.84 23.44
C LEU A 353 30.96 -6.60 24.17
N PRO A 354 30.76 -7.14 25.39
CA PRO A 354 31.77 -7.99 26.04
C PRO A 354 32.09 -9.26 25.24
N LYS A 355 31.07 -9.94 24.73
CA LYS A 355 31.22 -11.18 23.94
C LYS A 355 31.94 -10.93 22.62
N VAL A 356 31.59 -9.82 21.93
CA VAL A 356 32.29 -9.42 20.71
C VAL A 356 33.76 -9.10 20.97
N ARG A 357 34.06 -8.38 22.07
CA ARG A 357 35.46 -8.10 22.47
C ARG A 357 36.24 -9.36 22.81
N GLU A 358 35.63 -10.29 23.53
CA GLU A 358 36.24 -11.60 23.86
C GLU A 358 36.52 -12.42 22.60
N THR A 359 35.57 -12.48 21.68
CA THR A 359 35.72 -13.17 20.38
C THR A 359 36.83 -12.53 19.54
N ILE A 360 36.92 -11.19 19.49
CA ILE A 360 37.99 -10.48 18.78
C ILE A 360 39.35 -10.80 19.44
N ALA A 361 39.46 -10.83 20.77
CA ALA A 361 40.68 -11.12 21.47
C ALA A 361 41.13 -12.56 21.20
N LEU A 362 40.22 -13.54 21.17
CA LEU A 362 40.52 -14.93 20.81
C LEU A 362 41.03 -15.03 19.36
N LEU A 363 40.34 -14.36 18.42
CA LEU A 363 40.75 -14.38 16.99
C LEU A 363 42.08 -13.66 16.75
N GLN A 364 42.42 -12.63 17.53
CA GLN A 364 43.71 -11.97 17.47
C GLN A 364 44.85 -12.82 18.09
N GLY A 365 44.53 -13.62 19.12
CA GLY A 365 45.46 -14.59 19.73
C GLY A 365 45.86 -15.74 18.76
N ASP A 366 44.95 -16.09 17.83
CA ASP A 366 45.20 -17.11 16.80
C ASP A 366 45.88 -16.57 15.52
N GLY A 367 46.37 -15.34 15.51
CA GLY A 367 47.11 -14.72 14.39
C GLY A 367 46.26 -14.30 13.20
N MET A 368 44.93 -14.23 13.34
CA MET A 368 44.03 -13.75 12.30
C MET A 368 43.96 -12.23 12.26
N THR A 369 44.50 -11.62 11.20
CA THR A 369 44.57 -10.17 11.01
C THR A 369 43.35 -9.59 10.30
N ARG A 370 42.38 -10.40 9.81
CA ARG A 370 41.11 -9.96 9.21
C ARG A 370 39.97 -10.92 9.52
N PRO A 371 38.76 -10.42 9.86
CA PRO A 371 37.60 -11.28 10.02
C PRO A 371 37.23 -11.90 8.67
N GLN A 372 37.34 -13.21 8.53
CA GLN A 372 36.71 -13.92 7.41
C GLN A 372 35.20 -13.93 7.63
N ARG A 373 34.44 -13.58 6.57
CA ARG A 373 32.99 -13.73 6.58
C ARG A 373 32.66 -15.21 6.76
N VAL A 374 32.02 -15.53 7.87
CA VAL A 374 31.35 -16.82 8.04
C VAL A 374 30.14 -16.80 7.10
N THR A 375 30.12 -17.66 6.10
CA THR A 375 29.02 -17.92 5.18
C THR A 375 27.86 -18.63 5.89
#